data_feabdb596da8e0eb958a76e55b1e0e64
#
_entry.id   feabdb596da8e0eb958a76e55b1e0e64
#
_cell.length_a   1.000
_cell.length_b   1.000
_cell.length_c   1.000
_cell.angle_alpha   90.00
_cell.angle_beta   90.00
_cell.angle_gamma   90.00
#
_symmetry.space_group_name_H-M   'P 1'
#
loop_
_entity.id
_entity.type
_entity.pdbx_description
1 polymer ?
#
loop_
_entity_poly.entity_id
_entity_poly.type
_entity_poly.pdbx_seq_one_letter_code
_entity_poly.pdbx_strand_id
1 'polypeptide(L)'
;MKRRHKRGGALPGGSNPRFFHKSQLKIYAYILPIAAVMALPLIFIFINAFKPVTELMAYPPRFYVKNPTLSNFTALFEATSSSSVPMSRYLFNSIAATAVTVLCQLWLAASVGYVLSKKHFRAKSVMLKINTLALSFVSVAVAIPRYFVIVYTGLHNSFLSNIIPLLVSPTCIFLTKQFIDQLPDALIEAAVIDGASDFQILRKVIIPLIKPTLATVAILSFQSAWNATEASTLYIENESLKTFAYYMSILPSNIGNTVAGVGVGAAGALIMFL
;
A
#
# COMPACT_ATOMS: atom_id res chain seq x y z
N MET A 1 -44.43 48.07 -9.44
CA MET A 1 -42.97 48.04 -9.40
C MET A 1 -42.52 46.58 -9.26
N LYS A 2 -42.21 45.87 -10.40
CA LYS A 2 -41.81 44.44 -10.41
C LYS A 2 -40.30 44.37 -10.26
N ARG A 3 -39.81 43.83 -9.13
CA ARG A 3 -38.37 43.50 -8.92
C ARG A 3 -38.01 42.31 -9.79
N ARG A 4 -37.18 42.53 -10.81
CA ARG A 4 -36.48 41.50 -11.59
C ARG A 4 -35.42 40.83 -10.70
N HIS A 5 -35.64 39.57 -10.35
CA HIS A 5 -34.58 38.72 -9.83
C HIS A 5 -33.52 38.54 -10.92
N LYS A 6 -32.33 39.11 -10.70
CA LYS A 6 -31.11 38.79 -11.47
C LYS A 6 -30.77 37.34 -11.19
N ARG A 7 -30.96 36.48 -12.19
CA ARG A 7 -30.36 35.13 -12.21
C ARG A 7 -28.84 35.28 -12.10
N GLY A 8 -28.26 34.76 -11.03
CA GLY A 8 -26.81 34.66 -10.86
C GLY A 8 -26.21 33.93 -12.04
N GLY A 9 -25.31 34.63 -12.73
CA GLY A 9 -24.56 34.06 -13.86
C GLY A 9 -23.75 32.84 -13.37
N ALA A 10 -24.05 31.68 -13.92
CA ALA A 10 -23.18 30.50 -13.77
C ALA A 10 -21.80 30.86 -14.32
N LEU A 11 -20.76 30.69 -13.52
CA LEU A 11 -19.37 30.82 -13.96
C LEU A 11 -19.13 29.86 -15.15
N PRO A 12 -18.62 30.39 -16.29
CA PRO A 12 -18.33 29.53 -17.44
C PRO A 12 -17.12 28.68 -17.09
N GLY A 13 -17.31 27.38 -16.85
CA GLY A 13 -16.20 26.44 -16.64
C GLY A 13 -16.45 25.30 -15.65
N GLY A 14 -17.57 25.27 -14.95
CA GLY A 14 -17.90 24.12 -14.09
C GLY A 14 -18.35 22.93 -14.92
N SER A 15 -17.43 22.03 -15.30
CA SER A 15 -17.80 20.76 -15.91
C SER A 15 -18.46 19.89 -14.82
N ASN A 16 -19.78 19.61 -14.99
CA ASN A 16 -20.46 18.66 -14.11
C ASN A 16 -19.86 17.25 -14.39
N PRO A 17 -19.22 16.59 -13.41
CA PRO A 17 -18.55 15.30 -13.64
C PRO A 17 -19.51 14.17 -14.03
N ARG A 18 -20.83 14.40 -13.95
CA ARG A 18 -21.86 13.43 -14.35
C ARG A 18 -22.21 13.45 -15.84
N PHE A 19 -21.72 14.42 -16.60
CA PHE A 19 -22.04 14.55 -18.03
C PHE A 19 -20.77 14.68 -18.85
N PHE A 20 -20.74 13.97 -20.00
CA PHE A 20 -19.65 14.05 -20.96
C PHE A 20 -19.72 15.37 -21.72
N HIS A 21 -18.66 16.18 -21.63
CA HIS A 21 -18.51 17.43 -22.36
C HIS A 21 -17.51 17.30 -23.50
N LYS A 22 -17.81 17.89 -24.65
CA LYS A 22 -16.92 17.88 -25.82
C LYS A 22 -15.51 18.44 -25.52
N SER A 23 -15.38 19.37 -24.56
CA SER A 23 -14.09 19.87 -24.09
C SER A 23 -13.21 18.81 -23.42
N GLN A 24 -13.81 17.76 -22.87
CA GLN A 24 -13.09 16.64 -22.26
C GLN A 24 -12.44 15.72 -23.30
N LEU A 25 -12.91 15.76 -24.56
CA LEU A 25 -12.39 14.94 -25.65
C LEU A 25 -10.89 15.20 -25.88
N LYS A 26 -10.48 16.47 -25.80
CA LYS A 26 -9.06 16.85 -25.92
C LYS A 26 -8.22 16.23 -24.80
N ILE A 27 -8.73 16.24 -23.57
CA ILE A 27 -8.05 15.65 -22.40
C ILE A 27 -7.97 14.13 -22.56
N TYR A 28 -9.06 13.48 -22.95
CA TYR A 28 -9.06 12.04 -23.23
C TYR A 28 -8.12 11.64 -24.38
N ALA A 29 -7.99 12.47 -25.41
CA ALA A 29 -7.05 12.22 -26.50
C ALA A 29 -5.58 12.16 -26.07
N TYR A 30 -5.21 12.85 -24.97
CA TYR A 30 -3.87 12.74 -24.38
C TYR A 30 -3.78 11.62 -23.33
N ILE A 31 -4.81 11.44 -22.49
CA ILE A 31 -4.77 10.48 -21.39
C ILE A 31 -4.90 9.04 -21.89
N LEU A 32 -5.77 8.76 -22.88
CA LEU A 32 -6.01 7.40 -23.37
C LEU A 32 -4.77 6.71 -23.95
N PRO A 33 -3.96 7.35 -24.83
CA PRO A 33 -2.73 6.73 -25.31
C PRO A 33 -1.75 6.41 -24.18
N ILE A 34 -1.58 7.32 -23.23
CA ILE A 34 -0.69 7.13 -22.08
C ILE A 34 -1.22 5.97 -21.20
N ALA A 35 -2.50 5.96 -20.92
CA ALA A 35 -3.13 4.89 -20.14
C ALA A 35 -3.02 3.53 -20.86
N ALA A 36 -3.20 3.50 -22.18
CA ALA A 36 -3.04 2.29 -22.99
C ALA A 36 -1.60 1.75 -22.90
N VAL A 37 -0.60 2.60 -23.05
CA VAL A 37 0.82 2.22 -22.91
C VAL A 37 1.11 1.70 -21.50
N MET A 38 0.59 2.37 -20.46
CA MET A 38 0.78 1.94 -19.07
C MET A 38 0.04 0.62 -18.74
N ALA A 39 -1.04 0.31 -19.45
CA ALA A 39 -1.77 -0.94 -19.28
C ALA A 39 -1.09 -2.14 -19.97
N LEU A 40 -0.25 -1.92 -21.00
CA LEU A 40 0.41 -3.00 -21.75
C LEU A 40 1.19 -3.98 -20.86
N PRO A 41 2.05 -3.55 -19.91
CA PRO A 41 2.75 -4.48 -19.03
C PRO A 41 1.82 -5.34 -18.17
N LEU A 42 0.72 -4.75 -17.66
CA LEU A 42 -0.25 -5.47 -16.85
C LEU A 42 -0.98 -6.52 -17.68
N ILE A 43 -1.44 -6.16 -18.88
CA ILE A 43 -2.06 -7.08 -19.85
C ILE A 43 -1.07 -8.20 -20.21
N PHE A 44 0.20 -7.87 -20.41
CA PHE A 44 1.23 -8.85 -20.75
C PHE A 44 1.48 -9.86 -19.62
N ILE A 45 1.55 -9.41 -18.36
CA ILE A 45 1.66 -10.28 -17.18
C ILE A 45 0.45 -11.19 -17.10
N PHE A 46 -0.77 -10.62 -17.21
CA PHE A 46 -2.01 -11.39 -17.18
C PHE A 46 -2.04 -12.49 -18.25
N ILE A 47 -1.73 -12.13 -19.51
CA ILE A 47 -1.69 -13.06 -20.63
C ILE A 47 -0.65 -14.17 -20.38
N ASN A 48 0.56 -13.83 -19.98
CA ASN A 48 1.63 -14.81 -19.78
C ASN A 48 1.38 -15.74 -18.60
N ALA A 49 0.64 -15.33 -17.58
CA ALA A 49 0.24 -16.19 -16.46
C ALA A 49 -0.59 -17.39 -16.92
N PHE A 50 -1.39 -17.24 -18.00
CA PHE A 50 -2.28 -18.28 -18.53
C PHE A 50 -1.75 -18.97 -19.79
N LYS A 51 -0.57 -18.59 -20.32
CA LYS A 51 0.02 -19.24 -21.49
C LYS A 51 0.73 -20.53 -21.12
N PRO A 52 0.51 -21.64 -21.88
CA PRO A 52 1.36 -22.83 -21.76
C PRO A 52 2.80 -22.52 -22.22
N VAL A 53 3.76 -23.29 -21.71
CA VAL A 53 5.19 -23.12 -22.03
C VAL A 53 5.44 -23.16 -23.55
N THR A 54 4.71 -23.99 -24.29
CA THR A 54 4.78 -24.10 -25.75
C THR A 54 4.42 -22.79 -26.47
N GLU A 55 3.47 -22.04 -25.95
CA GLU A 55 3.09 -20.73 -26.49
C GLU A 55 4.04 -19.60 -26.03
N LEU A 56 4.63 -19.74 -24.85
CA LEU A 56 5.67 -18.81 -24.36
C LEU A 56 6.95 -18.90 -25.20
N MET A 57 7.28 -20.08 -25.71
CA MET A 57 8.43 -20.34 -26.58
C MET A 57 8.19 -19.95 -28.05
N ALA A 58 6.92 -19.66 -28.43
CA ALA A 58 6.60 -19.37 -29.82
C ALA A 58 7.18 -18.04 -30.30
N TYR A 59 7.85 -18.06 -31.45
CA TYR A 59 8.36 -16.87 -32.10
C TYR A 59 7.56 -16.59 -33.40
N PRO A 60 7.10 -15.36 -33.66
CA PRO A 60 7.16 -14.18 -32.82
C PRO A 60 6.24 -14.26 -31.59
N PRO A 61 6.58 -13.53 -30.48
CA PRO A 61 5.76 -13.53 -29.26
C PRO A 61 4.35 -13.00 -29.56
N ARG A 62 3.33 -13.71 -29.10
CA ARG A 62 1.92 -13.33 -29.32
C ARG A 62 1.36 -12.61 -28.12
N PHE A 63 0.51 -11.59 -28.34
CA PHE A 63 -0.19 -10.86 -27.29
C PHE A 63 -1.56 -11.46 -26.92
N TYR A 64 -1.84 -12.72 -27.33
CA TYR A 64 -3.05 -13.44 -26.98
C TYR A 64 -2.74 -14.89 -26.62
N VAL A 65 -3.63 -15.52 -25.89
CA VAL A 65 -3.53 -16.94 -25.51
C VAL A 65 -4.43 -17.74 -26.42
N LYS A 66 -3.93 -18.82 -27.02
CA LYS A 66 -4.74 -19.77 -27.80
C LYS A 66 -5.35 -20.84 -26.90
N ASN A 67 -4.51 -21.42 -26.05
CA ASN A 67 -4.89 -22.52 -25.16
C ASN A 67 -4.64 -22.11 -23.72
N PRO A 68 -5.57 -21.39 -23.04
CA PRO A 68 -5.37 -20.95 -21.68
C PRO A 68 -5.22 -22.15 -20.73
N THR A 69 -4.22 -22.10 -19.86
CA THR A 69 -3.91 -23.15 -18.89
C THR A 69 -3.57 -22.57 -17.53
N LEU A 70 -3.77 -23.36 -16.48
CA LEU A 70 -3.34 -23.04 -15.11
C LEU A 70 -1.97 -23.67 -14.77
N SER A 71 -1.28 -24.27 -15.76
CA SER A 71 -0.02 -24.98 -15.53
C SER A 71 1.06 -24.12 -14.89
N ASN A 72 1.10 -22.79 -15.17
CA ASN A 72 2.05 -21.89 -14.53
C ASN A 72 1.76 -21.70 -13.04
N PHE A 73 0.49 -21.73 -12.65
CA PHE A 73 0.10 -21.67 -11.23
C PHE A 73 0.44 -22.98 -10.52
N THR A 74 0.13 -24.12 -11.11
CA THR A 74 0.51 -25.43 -10.53
C THR A 74 2.03 -25.57 -10.44
N ALA A 75 2.77 -25.18 -11.47
CA ALA A 75 4.23 -25.17 -11.44
C ALA A 75 4.80 -24.22 -10.36
N LEU A 76 4.16 -23.07 -10.11
CA LEU A 76 4.53 -22.18 -9.02
C LEU A 76 4.36 -22.84 -7.65
N PHE A 77 3.24 -23.56 -7.43
CA PHE A 77 3.01 -24.32 -6.20
C PHE A 77 3.95 -25.54 -6.07
N GLU A 78 4.26 -26.22 -7.17
CA GLU A 78 5.16 -27.36 -7.19
C GLU A 78 6.63 -26.96 -6.98
N ALA A 79 7.05 -25.82 -7.53
CA ALA A 79 8.40 -25.28 -7.32
C ALA A 79 8.70 -25.01 -5.83
N THR A 80 7.68 -24.73 -5.04
CA THR A 80 7.79 -24.59 -3.57
C THR A 80 7.65 -25.90 -2.82
N SER A 81 7.00 -26.92 -3.39
CA SER A 81 6.86 -28.22 -2.72
C SER A 81 8.18 -29.01 -2.71
N SER A 82 9.10 -28.69 -3.60
CA SER A 82 10.48 -29.20 -3.58
C SER A 82 11.39 -28.48 -2.56
N SER A 83 10.97 -27.35 -2.04
CA SER A 83 11.61 -26.63 -0.94
C SER A 83 10.99 -27.03 0.41
N SER A 84 11.73 -26.81 1.51
CA SER A 84 11.29 -27.19 2.86
C SER A 84 10.04 -26.46 3.36
N VAL A 85 9.58 -25.40 2.65
CA VAL A 85 8.44 -24.54 3.05
C VAL A 85 7.47 -24.38 1.88
N PRO A 86 6.19 -24.74 2.04
CA PRO A 86 5.18 -24.61 1.01
C PRO A 86 4.79 -23.13 0.77
N MET A 87 4.42 -22.79 -0.47
CA MET A 87 4.02 -21.45 -0.88
C MET A 87 2.88 -20.87 -0.02
N SER A 88 1.94 -21.73 0.43
CA SER A 88 0.84 -21.33 1.30
C SER A 88 1.33 -20.68 2.60
N ARG A 89 2.50 -21.08 3.11
CA ARG A 89 3.09 -20.49 4.31
C ARG A 89 3.58 -19.07 4.05
N TYR A 90 4.25 -18.81 2.93
CA TYR A 90 4.67 -17.46 2.54
C TYR A 90 3.48 -16.53 2.34
N LEU A 91 2.40 -17.01 1.67
CA LEU A 91 1.16 -16.25 1.51
C LEU A 91 0.50 -15.95 2.84
N PHE A 92 0.37 -16.95 3.72
CA PHE A 92 -0.18 -16.75 5.07
C PHE A 92 0.62 -15.70 5.84
N ASN A 93 1.94 -15.77 5.81
CA ASN A 93 2.81 -14.80 6.47
C ASN A 93 2.61 -13.38 5.92
N SER A 94 2.51 -13.23 4.59
CA SER A 94 2.23 -11.92 3.98
C SER A 94 0.88 -11.36 4.40
N ILE A 95 -0.17 -12.17 4.34
CA ILE A 95 -1.53 -11.74 4.73
C ILE A 95 -1.55 -11.35 6.21
N ALA A 96 -0.99 -12.19 7.08
CA ALA A 96 -0.97 -11.95 8.51
C ALA A 96 -0.14 -10.70 8.87
N ALA A 97 1.08 -10.59 8.33
CA ALA A 97 1.94 -9.43 8.57
C ALA A 97 1.32 -8.13 8.06
N THR A 98 0.78 -8.15 6.85
CA THR A 98 0.13 -6.98 6.24
C THR A 98 -1.11 -6.57 7.02
N ALA A 99 -2.00 -7.50 7.37
CA ALA A 99 -3.22 -7.20 8.10
C ALA A 99 -2.91 -6.56 9.47
N VAL A 100 -1.99 -7.16 10.23
CA VAL A 100 -1.58 -6.61 11.53
C VAL A 100 -0.93 -5.24 11.38
N THR A 101 -0.01 -5.09 10.41
CA THR A 101 0.67 -3.82 10.15
C THR A 101 -0.33 -2.71 9.79
N VAL A 102 -1.26 -2.97 8.87
CA VAL A 102 -2.27 -1.98 8.45
C VAL A 102 -3.16 -1.56 9.61
N LEU A 103 -3.70 -2.52 10.37
CA LEU A 103 -4.56 -2.22 11.52
C LEU A 103 -3.83 -1.39 12.58
N CYS A 104 -2.60 -1.78 12.92
CA CYS A 104 -1.79 -1.05 13.89
C CYS A 104 -1.40 0.33 13.39
N GLN A 105 -1.00 0.48 12.13
CA GLN A 105 -0.68 1.78 11.54
C GLN A 105 -1.88 2.73 11.51
N LEU A 106 -3.06 2.25 11.14
CA LEU A 106 -4.29 3.06 11.17
C LEU A 106 -4.57 3.60 12.55
N TRP A 107 -4.47 2.72 13.55
CA TRP A 107 -4.68 3.10 14.95
C TRP A 107 -3.62 4.10 15.43
N LEU A 108 -2.35 3.84 15.17
CA LEU A 108 -1.24 4.72 15.53
C LEU A 108 -1.35 6.07 14.81
N ALA A 109 -1.60 6.09 13.49
CA ALA A 109 -1.74 7.32 12.73
C ALA A 109 -2.90 8.18 13.23
N ALA A 110 -4.05 7.59 13.55
CA ALA A 110 -5.21 8.30 14.09
C ALA A 110 -4.90 8.85 15.49
N SER A 111 -4.35 8.03 16.39
CA SER A 111 -4.08 8.42 17.78
C SER A 111 -2.98 9.48 17.88
N VAL A 112 -1.83 9.23 17.22
CA VAL A 112 -0.69 10.15 17.21
C VAL A 112 -1.06 11.44 16.46
N GLY A 113 -1.75 11.32 15.32
CA GLY A 113 -2.26 12.46 14.54
C GLY A 113 -3.18 13.35 15.38
N TYR A 114 -4.11 12.77 16.14
CA TYR A 114 -5.00 13.50 17.05
C TYR A 114 -4.23 14.22 18.16
N VAL A 115 -3.32 13.53 18.84
CA VAL A 115 -2.51 14.11 19.91
C VAL A 115 -1.62 15.24 19.39
N LEU A 116 -0.93 15.01 18.26
CA LEU A 116 -0.04 16.02 17.65
C LEU A 116 -0.81 17.19 17.01
N SER A 117 -2.08 17.02 16.66
CA SER A 117 -2.91 18.10 16.13
C SER A 117 -3.53 18.92 17.27
N LYS A 118 -4.33 18.31 18.12
CA LYS A 118 -5.27 18.97 19.03
C LYS A 118 -4.80 19.11 20.48
N LYS A 119 -3.74 18.37 20.90
CA LYS A 119 -3.27 18.47 22.27
C LYS A 119 -2.07 19.40 22.40
N HIS A 120 -1.94 20.03 23.57
CA HIS A 120 -0.84 20.90 23.94
C HIS A 120 0.03 20.21 24.98
N PHE A 121 1.31 19.95 24.64
CA PHE A 121 2.29 19.38 25.55
C PHE A 121 3.71 19.82 25.16
N ARG A 122 4.65 19.77 26.14
CA ARG A 122 6.01 20.33 25.97
C ARG A 122 6.81 19.73 24.81
N ALA A 123 6.67 18.43 24.58
CA ALA A 123 7.44 17.71 23.54
C ALA A 123 6.83 17.80 22.13
N LYS A 124 5.64 18.41 21.95
CA LYS A 124 4.91 18.48 20.66
C LYS A 124 5.79 18.99 19.52
N SER A 125 6.46 20.13 19.73
CA SER A 125 7.33 20.75 18.71
C SER A 125 8.50 19.85 18.31
N VAL A 126 9.11 19.16 19.27
CA VAL A 126 10.23 18.24 19.02
C VAL A 126 9.75 17.03 18.24
N MET A 127 8.63 16.42 18.61
CA MET A 127 8.05 15.27 17.90
C MET A 127 7.67 15.61 16.46
N LEU A 128 7.10 16.80 16.22
CA LEU A 128 6.80 17.26 14.88
C LEU A 128 8.06 17.46 14.04
N LYS A 129 9.12 18.05 14.62
CA LYS A 129 10.42 18.19 13.94
C LYS A 129 11.02 16.84 13.59
N ILE A 130 11.01 15.88 14.54
CA ILE A 130 11.49 14.51 14.30
C ILE A 130 10.69 13.84 13.17
N ASN A 131 9.37 13.94 13.20
CA ASN A 131 8.54 13.37 12.13
C ASN A 131 8.84 13.98 10.76
N THR A 132 9.02 15.31 10.70
CA THR A 132 9.37 16.02 9.46
C THR A 132 10.77 15.64 8.96
N LEU A 133 11.75 15.52 9.86
CA LEU A 133 13.08 15.01 9.51
C LEU A 133 13.03 13.58 9.00
N ALA A 134 12.24 12.72 9.64
CA ALA A 134 12.09 11.33 9.24
C ALA A 134 11.51 11.18 7.80
N LEU A 135 10.66 12.12 7.35
CA LEU A 135 10.19 12.15 5.95
C LEU A 135 11.32 12.42 4.93
N SER A 136 12.39 13.04 5.35
CA SER A 136 13.53 13.38 4.48
C SER A 136 14.57 12.25 4.36
N PHE A 137 14.52 11.26 5.24
CA PHE A 137 15.46 10.14 5.22
C PHE A 137 15.08 9.11 4.15
N VAL A 138 16.07 8.72 3.36
CA VAL A 138 15.94 7.61 2.41
C VAL A 138 16.08 6.29 3.17
N SER A 139 15.19 5.33 2.92
CA SER A 139 15.13 4.05 3.61
C SER A 139 16.45 3.28 3.60
N VAL A 140 17.21 3.35 2.49
CA VAL A 140 18.52 2.68 2.36
C VAL A 140 19.56 3.25 3.32
N ALA A 141 19.54 4.58 3.58
CA ALA A 141 20.50 5.22 4.47
C ALA A 141 20.36 4.79 5.94
N VAL A 142 19.15 4.37 6.33
CA VAL A 142 18.86 3.92 7.70
C VAL A 142 18.82 2.40 7.84
N ALA A 143 19.08 1.63 6.78
CA ALA A 143 19.02 0.17 6.80
C ALA A 143 20.00 -0.46 7.81
N ILE A 144 21.26 0.01 7.83
CA ILE A 144 22.29 -0.48 8.77
C ILE A 144 21.94 -0.19 10.23
N PRO A 145 21.67 1.07 10.65
CA PRO A 145 21.22 1.35 12.00
C PRO A 145 19.97 0.57 12.40
N ARG A 146 19.00 0.39 11.50
CA ARG A 146 17.79 -0.38 11.75
C ARG A 146 18.10 -1.85 12.01
N TYR A 147 19.02 -2.45 11.26
CA TYR A 147 19.47 -3.82 11.49
C TYR A 147 20.00 -4.01 12.92
N PHE A 148 20.91 -3.12 13.37
CA PHE A 148 21.42 -3.20 14.72
C PHE A 148 20.34 -3.08 15.78
N VAL A 149 19.39 -2.16 15.62
CA VAL A 149 18.26 -2.03 16.55
C VAL A 149 17.47 -3.33 16.62
N ILE A 150 17.19 -3.97 15.49
CA ILE A 150 16.44 -5.24 15.42
C ILE A 150 17.19 -6.36 16.13
N VAL A 151 18.52 -6.45 15.94
CA VAL A 151 19.36 -7.44 16.61
C VAL A 151 19.40 -7.20 18.12
N TYR A 152 19.67 -5.95 18.57
CA TYR A 152 19.75 -5.61 19.98
C TYR A 152 18.44 -5.74 20.74
N THR A 153 17.30 -5.57 20.04
CA THR A 153 15.97 -5.74 20.65
C THR A 153 15.50 -7.21 20.67
N GLY A 154 16.31 -8.15 20.15
CA GLY A 154 15.97 -9.57 20.12
C GLY A 154 14.88 -9.92 19.10
N LEU A 155 14.57 -9.03 18.16
CA LEU A 155 13.59 -9.27 17.10
C LEU A 155 14.17 -10.05 15.92
N HIS A 156 15.49 -10.23 15.85
CA HIS A 156 16.16 -11.00 14.79
C HIS A 156 15.58 -12.42 14.71
N ASN A 157 15.39 -12.91 13.50
CA ASN A 157 14.81 -14.22 13.18
C ASN A 157 13.41 -14.47 13.81
N SER A 158 12.61 -13.40 13.95
CA SER A 158 11.24 -13.45 14.47
C SER A 158 10.23 -13.01 13.41
N PHE A 159 9.03 -13.55 13.45
CA PHE A 159 7.91 -13.09 12.59
C PHE A 159 7.59 -11.60 12.80
N LEU A 160 7.78 -11.09 14.03
CA LEU A 160 7.55 -9.69 14.38
C LEU A 160 8.47 -8.72 13.64
N SER A 161 9.61 -9.17 13.11
CA SER A 161 10.49 -8.36 12.27
C SER A 161 9.83 -7.92 10.97
N ASN A 162 8.82 -8.66 10.46
CA ASN A 162 8.03 -8.23 9.30
C ASN A 162 7.03 -7.11 9.64
N ILE A 163 6.74 -6.89 10.93
CA ILE A 163 5.64 -6.01 11.37
C ILE A 163 6.20 -4.75 12.05
N ILE A 164 7.03 -4.93 13.10
CA ILE A 164 7.45 -3.84 14.00
C ILE A 164 8.14 -2.69 13.29
N PRO A 165 9.10 -2.90 12.36
CA PRO A 165 9.77 -1.80 11.66
C PRO A 165 8.83 -0.95 10.80
N LEU A 166 7.70 -1.52 10.38
CA LEU A 166 6.71 -0.86 9.53
C LEU A 166 5.61 -0.16 10.34
N LEU A 167 5.47 -0.40 11.66
CA LEU A 167 4.35 0.14 12.46
C LEU A 167 4.31 1.67 12.48
N VAL A 168 5.45 2.33 12.48
CA VAL A 168 5.53 3.79 12.51
C VAL A 168 5.89 4.31 11.12
N SER A 169 4.91 4.91 10.45
CA SER A 169 5.10 5.59 9.17
C SER A 169 4.98 7.11 9.35
N PRO A 170 6.09 7.86 9.20
CA PRO A 170 6.07 9.32 9.28
C PRO A 170 5.09 9.96 8.30
N THR A 171 4.96 9.41 7.10
CA THR A 171 4.02 9.87 6.08
C THR A 171 2.57 9.71 6.50
N CYS A 172 2.20 8.56 7.08
CA CYS A 172 0.84 8.29 7.54
C CYS A 172 0.45 9.20 8.71
N ILE A 173 1.37 9.40 9.66
CA ILE A 173 1.18 10.32 10.79
C ILE A 173 1.01 11.75 10.30
N PHE A 174 1.89 12.21 9.41
CA PHE A 174 1.84 13.56 8.85
C PHE A 174 0.52 13.81 8.11
N LEU A 175 0.13 12.91 7.21
CA LEU A 175 -1.10 13.02 6.45
C LEU A 175 -2.32 13.10 7.36
N THR A 176 -2.41 12.21 8.35
CA THR A 176 -3.53 12.18 9.30
C THR A 176 -3.58 13.43 10.14
N LYS A 177 -2.43 13.88 10.66
CA LYS A 177 -2.32 15.13 11.44
C LYS A 177 -2.77 16.33 10.62
N GLN A 178 -2.31 16.48 9.37
CA GLN A 178 -2.69 17.60 8.51
C GLN A 178 -4.19 17.66 8.25
N PHE A 179 -4.85 16.51 8.15
CA PHE A 179 -6.29 16.46 7.96
C PHE A 179 -7.05 16.79 9.24
N ILE A 180 -6.55 16.32 10.41
CA ILE A 180 -7.16 16.64 11.71
C ILE A 180 -6.99 18.15 12.03
N ASP A 181 -5.89 18.79 11.60
CA ASP A 181 -5.68 20.24 11.78
C ASP A 181 -6.81 21.07 11.12
N GLN A 182 -7.40 20.57 10.04
CA GLN A 182 -8.50 21.26 9.34
C GLN A 182 -9.84 21.13 10.05
N LEU A 183 -9.99 20.25 11.04
CA LEU A 183 -11.23 20.10 11.79
C LEU A 183 -11.38 21.25 12.79
N PRO A 184 -12.58 21.89 12.86
CA PRO A 184 -12.87 22.95 13.84
C PRO A 184 -12.70 22.44 15.27
N ASP A 185 -12.01 23.22 16.11
CA ASP A 185 -11.81 22.89 17.52
C ASP A 185 -13.12 22.87 18.32
N ALA A 186 -14.13 23.64 17.87
CA ALA A 186 -15.47 23.67 18.45
C ALA A 186 -16.13 22.27 18.55
N LEU A 187 -15.79 21.33 17.63
CA LEU A 187 -16.30 19.94 17.69
C LEU A 187 -15.73 19.19 18.89
N ILE A 188 -14.48 19.46 19.24
CA ILE A 188 -13.80 18.83 20.37
C ILE A 188 -14.27 19.48 21.67
N GLU A 189 -14.38 20.80 21.70
CA GLU A 189 -14.89 21.56 22.84
C GLU A 189 -16.31 21.14 23.22
N ALA A 190 -17.21 21.01 22.23
CA ALA A 190 -18.56 20.51 22.45
C ALA A 190 -18.55 19.11 23.08
N ALA A 191 -17.72 18.19 22.56
CA ALA A 191 -17.61 16.85 23.11
C ALA A 191 -17.04 16.84 24.54
N VAL A 192 -16.12 17.76 24.88
CA VAL A 192 -15.59 17.93 26.24
C VAL A 192 -16.67 18.46 27.20
N ILE A 193 -17.52 19.40 26.74
CA ILE A 193 -18.66 19.92 27.52
C ILE A 193 -19.66 18.78 27.81
N ASP A 194 -19.88 17.89 26.82
CA ASP A 194 -20.71 16.68 26.97
C ASP A 194 -20.05 15.59 27.87
N GLY A 195 -18.88 15.87 28.47
CA GLY A 195 -18.17 14.93 29.37
C GLY A 195 -17.45 13.78 28.68
N ALA A 196 -17.19 13.88 27.37
CA ALA A 196 -16.47 12.82 26.65
C ALA A 196 -14.98 12.80 27.01
N SER A 197 -14.45 11.61 27.30
CA SER A 197 -13.00 11.40 27.49
C SER A 197 -12.26 11.53 26.15
N ASP A 198 -10.95 11.76 26.19
CA ASP A 198 -10.09 11.88 25.00
C ASP A 198 -10.20 10.66 24.07
N PHE A 199 -10.30 9.47 24.63
CA PHE A 199 -10.50 8.23 23.87
C PHE A 199 -11.87 8.20 23.18
N GLN A 200 -12.91 8.69 23.85
CA GLN A 200 -14.25 8.79 23.26
C GLN A 200 -14.28 9.84 22.14
N ILE A 201 -13.62 10.98 22.33
CA ILE A 201 -13.47 12.01 21.30
C ILE A 201 -12.75 11.42 20.07
N LEU A 202 -11.60 10.74 20.28
CA LEU A 202 -10.89 10.09 19.17
C LEU A 202 -11.80 9.10 18.43
N ARG A 203 -12.48 8.20 19.14
CA ARG A 203 -13.24 7.10 18.53
C ARG A 203 -14.57 7.55 17.92
N LYS A 204 -15.32 8.45 18.61
CA LYS A 204 -16.68 8.81 18.22
C LYS A 204 -16.76 10.10 17.39
N VAL A 205 -15.76 10.99 17.50
CA VAL A 205 -15.76 12.27 16.77
C VAL A 205 -14.68 12.26 15.68
N ILE A 206 -13.42 12.09 16.05
CA ILE A 206 -12.30 12.25 15.12
C ILE A 206 -12.26 11.15 14.06
N ILE A 207 -12.20 9.87 14.45
CA ILE A 207 -12.10 8.74 13.50
C ILE A 207 -13.23 8.77 12.45
N PRO A 208 -14.51 8.99 12.77
CA PRO A 208 -15.55 9.09 11.77
C PRO A 208 -15.36 10.23 10.77
N LEU A 209 -14.86 11.38 11.22
CA LEU A 209 -14.64 12.56 10.38
C LEU A 209 -13.43 12.37 9.43
N ILE A 210 -12.40 11.66 9.87
CA ILE A 210 -11.18 11.42 9.08
C ILE A 210 -11.21 10.11 8.29
N LYS A 211 -12.35 9.43 8.18
CA LYS A 211 -12.49 8.18 7.38
C LYS A 211 -11.86 8.24 5.99
N PRO A 212 -12.05 9.31 5.18
CA PRO A 212 -11.41 9.39 3.87
C PRO A 212 -9.88 9.37 3.95
N THR A 213 -9.30 10.05 4.92
CA THR A 213 -7.85 10.06 5.16
C THR A 213 -7.36 8.71 5.64
N LEU A 214 -8.10 8.06 6.55
CA LEU A 214 -7.76 6.71 7.00
C LEU A 214 -7.81 5.69 5.87
N ALA A 215 -8.73 5.84 4.91
CA ALA A 215 -8.73 5.00 3.70
C ALA A 215 -7.44 5.19 2.88
N THR A 216 -6.97 6.42 2.71
CA THR A 216 -5.69 6.70 2.04
C THR A 216 -4.52 6.11 2.83
N VAL A 217 -4.50 6.28 4.14
CA VAL A 217 -3.48 5.67 5.02
C VAL A 217 -3.51 4.14 4.91
N ALA A 218 -4.70 3.52 4.87
CA ALA A 218 -4.84 2.08 4.70
C ALA A 218 -4.22 1.59 3.39
N ILE A 219 -4.44 2.29 2.28
CA ILE A 219 -3.86 1.96 0.97
C ILE A 219 -2.33 2.07 1.01
N LEU A 220 -1.80 3.18 1.54
CA LEU A 220 -0.34 3.38 1.66
C LEU A 220 0.31 2.34 2.57
N SER A 221 -0.32 2.03 3.71
CA SER A 221 0.15 1.02 4.66
C SER A 221 0.12 -0.38 4.05
N PHE A 222 -0.96 -0.71 3.35
CA PHE A 222 -1.10 -1.99 2.64
C PHE A 222 0.00 -2.14 1.59
N GLN A 223 0.17 -1.14 0.71
CA GLN A 223 1.19 -1.17 -0.33
C GLN A 223 2.60 -1.33 0.24
N SER A 224 2.91 -0.60 1.32
CA SER A 224 4.21 -0.68 2.00
C SER A 224 4.46 -2.05 2.63
N ALA A 225 3.47 -2.62 3.35
CA ALA A 225 3.61 -3.89 4.05
C ALA A 225 3.57 -5.10 3.09
N TRP A 226 2.68 -5.06 2.08
CA TRP A 226 2.52 -6.15 1.11
C TRP A 226 3.77 -6.35 0.25
N ASN A 227 4.44 -5.26 -0.14
CA ASN A 227 5.65 -5.31 -0.97
C ASN A 227 6.95 -5.35 -0.15
N ALA A 228 6.88 -5.41 1.19
CA ALA A 228 8.08 -5.39 2.02
C ALA A 228 8.88 -6.69 1.91
N THR A 229 10.12 -6.57 1.46
CA THR A 229 11.09 -7.68 1.36
C THR A 229 12.24 -7.55 2.35
N GLU A 230 12.49 -6.33 2.88
CA GLU A 230 13.65 -6.00 3.70
C GLU A 230 13.78 -6.91 4.93
N ALA A 231 12.67 -7.10 5.66
CA ALA A 231 12.69 -7.92 6.88
C ALA A 231 13.02 -9.38 6.58
N SER A 232 12.39 -9.96 5.57
CA SER A 232 12.61 -11.33 5.14
C SER A 232 14.02 -11.55 4.55
N THR A 233 14.64 -10.49 4.00
CA THR A 233 15.99 -10.56 3.41
C THR A 233 17.09 -10.38 4.46
N LEU A 234 16.93 -9.43 5.39
CA LEU A 234 18.00 -8.98 6.29
C LEU A 234 17.85 -9.48 7.72
N TYR A 235 16.62 -9.71 8.20
CA TYR A 235 16.36 -9.93 9.63
C TYR A 235 15.89 -11.35 9.95
N ILE A 236 15.46 -12.12 8.94
CA ILE A 236 14.87 -13.45 9.14
C ILE A 236 15.66 -14.51 8.37
N GLU A 237 16.23 -15.44 9.12
CA GLU A 237 16.95 -16.59 8.57
C GLU A 237 16.01 -17.77 8.27
N ASN A 238 15.03 -18.00 9.17
CA ASN A 238 14.09 -19.11 9.05
C ASN A 238 13.12 -18.89 7.88
N GLU A 239 13.22 -19.72 6.85
CA GLU A 239 12.38 -19.66 5.64
C GLU A 239 10.87 -19.69 5.95
N SER A 240 10.45 -20.41 7.01
CA SER A 240 9.03 -20.53 7.37
C SER A 240 8.38 -19.23 7.87
N LEU A 241 9.19 -18.20 8.19
CA LEU A 241 8.74 -16.89 8.68
C LEU A 241 8.78 -15.80 7.61
N LYS A 242 9.32 -16.09 6.44
CA LYS A 242 9.48 -15.14 5.33
C LYS A 242 8.16 -14.87 4.60
N THR A 243 8.09 -13.74 3.91
CA THR A 243 6.89 -13.26 3.21
C THR A 243 6.86 -13.70 1.74
N PHE A 244 5.68 -13.64 1.13
CA PHE A 244 5.50 -13.97 -0.29
C PHE A 244 6.21 -12.96 -1.21
N ALA A 245 6.27 -11.67 -0.83
CA ALA A 245 7.05 -10.66 -1.56
C ALA A 245 8.54 -11.04 -1.64
N TYR A 246 9.11 -11.55 -0.55
CA TYR A 246 10.47 -12.07 -0.55
C TYR A 246 10.61 -13.28 -1.50
N TYR A 247 9.70 -14.27 -1.40
CA TYR A 247 9.72 -15.43 -2.28
C TYR A 247 9.68 -15.01 -3.75
N MET A 248 8.82 -14.07 -4.12
CA MET A 248 8.76 -13.54 -5.48
C MET A 248 10.02 -12.81 -5.91
N SER A 249 10.74 -12.18 -5.00
CA SER A 249 12.02 -11.49 -5.31
C SER A 249 13.16 -12.45 -5.65
N ILE A 250 13.16 -13.67 -5.08
CA ILE A 250 14.17 -14.70 -5.33
C ILE A 250 13.76 -15.73 -6.40
N LEU A 251 12.48 -15.73 -6.80
CA LEU A 251 11.92 -16.69 -7.76
C LEU A 251 12.69 -16.70 -9.10
N PRO A 252 13.06 -15.55 -9.71
CA PRO A 252 13.83 -15.54 -10.96
C PRO A 252 15.18 -16.23 -10.86
N SER A 253 15.85 -16.17 -9.72
CA SER A 253 17.12 -16.85 -9.49
C SER A 253 16.96 -18.35 -9.30
N ASN A 254 15.83 -18.80 -8.75
CA ASN A 254 15.55 -20.21 -8.46
C ASN A 254 15.06 -20.98 -9.69
N ILE A 255 14.26 -20.37 -10.56
CA ILE A 255 13.70 -21.01 -11.77
C ILE A 255 14.61 -20.80 -12.98
N GLY A 256 15.59 -19.89 -12.85
CA GLY A 256 16.45 -19.45 -13.95
C GLY A 256 15.74 -18.58 -14.97
N ASN A 257 16.51 -17.95 -15.86
CA ASN A 257 15.98 -17.15 -16.99
C ASN A 257 15.43 -18.05 -18.10
N THR A 258 14.71 -19.12 -17.73
CA THR A 258 14.06 -20.01 -18.68
C THR A 258 12.72 -19.42 -19.13
N VAL A 259 12.30 -19.75 -20.33
CA VAL A 259 10.99 -19.32 -20.87
C VAL A 259 9.84 -19.82 -19.96
N ALA A 260 9.97 -21.01 -19.37
CA ALA A 260 9.04 -21.53 -18.39
C ALA A 260 8.99 -20.64 -17.14
N GLY A 261 10.13 -20.10 -16.69
CA GLY A 261 10.21 -19.16 -15.57
C GLY A 261 9.42 -17.86 -15.79
N VAL A 262 9.30 -17.40 -17.03
CA VAL A 262 8.50 -16.21 -17.37
C VAL A 262 7.01 -16.44 -17.07
N GLY A 263 6.47 -17.61 -17.40
CA GLY A 263 5.07 -17.95 -17.12
C GLY A 263 4.80 -18.09 -15.63
N VAL A 264 5.69 -18.78 -14.91
CA VAL A 264 5.60 -18.96 -13.45
C VAL A 264 5.76 -17.63 -12.72
N GLY A 265 6.70 -16.78 -13.15
CA GLY A 265 6.87 -15.42 -12.61
C GLY A 265 5.65 -14.53 -12.84
N ALA A 266 5.02 -14.64 -14.03
CA ALA A 266 3.78 -13.94 -14.34
C ALA A 266 2.60 -14.41 -13.47
N ALA A 267 2.49 -15.73 -13.22
CA ALA A 267 1.48 -16.27 -12.32
C ALA A 267 1.66 -15.76 -10.88
N GLY A 268 2.91 -15.74 -10.38
CA GLY A 268 3.22 -15.20 -9.06
C GLY A 268 2.96 -13.69 -8.95
N ALA A 269 3.34 -12.92 -9.98
CA ALA A 269 3.06 -11.49 -10.04
C ALA A 269 1.55 -11.20 -10.05
N LEU A 270 0.74 -12.04 -10.72
CA LEU A 270 -0.71 -11.92 -10.71
C LEU A 270 -1.29 -12.17 -9.31
N ILE A 271 -0.78 -13.16 -8.58
CA ILE A 271 -1.18 -13.41 -7.18
C ILE A 271 -0.81 -12.21 -6.28
N MET A 272 0.33 -11.57 -6.51
CA MET A 272 0.70 -10.36 -5.76
C MET A 272 -0.16 -9.16 -6.08
N PHE A 273 -0.69 -9.09 -7.30
CA PHE A 273 -1.54 -7.98 -7.74
C PHE A 273 -2.98 -8.08 -7.22
N LEU A 274 -3.51 -9.32 -7.04
CA LEU A 274 -4.86 -9.58 -6.51
C LEU A 274 -4.94 -9.38 -5.00
#